data_7af58b5aefd5646c1139513537d117d9
#
_entry.id   7af58b5aefd5646c1139513537d117d9
#
_cell.length_a   1.000
_cell.length_b   1.000
_cell.length_c   1.000
_cell.angle_alpha   90.00
_cell.angle_beta   90.00
_cell.angle_gamma   90.00
#
_symmetry.space_group_name_H-M   'P 1'
#
loop_
_entity.id
_entity.type
_entity.pdbx_description
1 polymer ?
#
loop_
_entity_poly.entity_id
_entity_poly.type
_entity_poly.pdbx_seq_one_letter_code
_entity_poly.pdbx_strand_id
1 'polypeptide(L)'
;NADALVSSFKECEAVDRTEHKVVRTRFLSELGIGFNPRIKKSIGYILTDEKVTGTVHLAFGNNMGYGGTSKSVMHWDFVTAPGVSMDAERKNGEIIEIMRKGKFV
;
A
#
# COMPACT_ATOMS: atom_id res chain seq x y z
N ASN A 1 -16.16 5.02 6.07
CA ASN A 1 -17.06 4.08 6.73
C ASN A 1 -16.68 2.65 6.28
N ALA A 2 -16.52 1.72 7.24
CA ALA A 2 -16.07 0.35 6.99
C ALA A 2 -17.00 -0.42 6.04
N ASP A 3 -18.31 -0.21 6.13
CA ASP A 3 -19.30 -0.90 5.30
C ASP A 3 -19.19 -0.49 3.83
N ALA A 4 -18.99 0.80 3.56
CA ALA A 4 -18.77 1.31 2.21
C ALA A 4 -17.49 0.72 1.60
N LEU A 5 -16.41 0.61 2.38
CA LEU A 5 -15.18 -0.02 1.95
C LEU A 5 -15.39 -1.51 1.63
N VAL A 6 -16.07 -2.25 2.50
CA VAL A 6 -16.40 -3.67 2.28
C VAL A 6 -17.27 -3.85 1.05
N SER A 7 -18.26 -2.97 0.81
CA SER A 7 -19.10 -3.00 -0.39
C SER A 7 -18.27 -2.83 -1.66
N SER A 8 -17.39 -1.82 -1.69
CA SER A 8 -16.52 -1.58 -2.85
C SER A 8 -15.56 -2.76 -3.13
N PHE A 9 -15.02 -3.40 -2.09
CA PHE A 9 -14.24 -4.62 -2.29
C PHE A 9 -15.06 -5.75 -2.92
N LYS A 10 -16.31 -5.96 -2.47
CA LYS A 10 -17.20 -6.99 -3.04
C LYS A 10 -17.55 -6.72 -4.51
N GLU A 11 -17.79 -5.45 -4.85
CA GLU A 11 -18.05 -5.05 -6.23
C GLU A 11 -16.85 -5.34 -7.15
N CYS A 12 -15.64 -4.96 -6.72
CA CYS A 12 -14.41 -5.24 -7.44
C CYS A 12 -14.13 -6.75 -7.55
N GLU A 13 -14.41 -7.53 -6.51
CA GLU A 13 -14.30 -9.00 -6.54
C GLU A 13 -15.22 -9.63 -7.57
N ALA A 14 -16.44 -9.11 -7.72
CA ALA A 14 -17.38 -9.58 -8.73
C ALA A 14 -16.87 -9.33 -10.15
N VAL A 15 -16.30 -8.15 -10.40
CA VAL A 15 -15.68 -7.81 -11.69
C VAL A 15 -14.43 -8.65 -11.95
N ASP A 16 -13.53 -8.80 -10.97
CA ASP A 16 -12.34 -9.65 -11.10
C ASP A 16 -12.71 -11.09 -11.47
N ARG A 17 -13.78 -11.64 -10.87
CA ARG A 17 -14.26 -13.00 -11.16
C ARG A 17 -14.75 -13.15 -12.59
N THR A 18 -15.43 -12.17 -13.12
CA THR A 18 -15.98 -12.21 -14.50
C THR A 18 -14.92 -11.91 -15.55
N GLU A 19 -14.11 -10.88 -15.36
CA GLU A 19 -13.16 -10.41 -16.37
C GLU A 19 -11.82 -11.11 -16.34
N HIS A 20 -11.32 -11.40 -15.12
CA HIS A 20 -9.98 -11.94 -14.95
C HIS A 20 -9.94 -13.43 -14.62
N LYS A 21 -11.11 -14.05 -14.29
CA LYS A 21 -11.22 -15.46 -13.84
C LYS A 21 -10.46 -15.76 -12.55
N VAL A 22 -9.86 -14.76 -11.91
CA VAL A 22 -9.11 -14.84 -10.67
C VAL A 22 -9.45 -13.63 -9.83
N VAL A 23 -9.75 -13.84 -8.55
CA VAL A 23 -10.05 -12.75 -7.60
C VAL A 23 -8.79 -12.38 -6.84
N ARG A 24 -8.25 -11.21 -7.09
CA ARG A 24 -7.06 -10.65 -6.44
C ARG A 24 -7.31 -9.32 -5.74
N THR A 25 -8.55 -8.90 -5.67
CA THR A 25 -8.98 -7.62 -5.09
C THR A 25 -8.40 -7.38 -3.69
N ARG A 26 -8.43 -8.39 -2.80
CA ARG A 26 -7.88 -8.29 -1.42
C ARG A 26 -6.44 -8.78 -1.31
N PHE A 27 -5.77 -8.99 -2.42
CA PHE A 27 -4.38 -9.42 -2.40
C PHE A 27 -3.48 -8.23 -2.08
N LEU A 28 -2.62 -8.36 -1.06
CA LEU A 28 -1.61 -7.35 -0.76
C LEU A 28 -0.62 -7.29 -1.92
N SER A 29 -0.60 -6.17 -2.63
CA SER A 29 0.07 -6.03 -3.92
C SER A 29 1.27 -5.10 -3.89
N GLU A 30 1.34 -4.19 -2.90
CA GLU A 30 2.41 -3.22 -2.78
C GLU A 30 2.69 -2.86 -1.31
N LEU A 31 3.97 -2.64 -1.03
CA LEU A 31 4.45 -1.94 0.14
C LEU A 31 5.22 -0.71 -0.33
N GLY A 32 4.76 0.47 0.03
CA GLY A 32 5.45 1.70 -0.30
C GLY A 32 5.91 2.46 0.94
N ILE A 33 7.00 3.20 0.79
CA ILE A 33 7.64 3.93 1.88
C ILE A 33 7.86 5.38 1.46
N GLY A 34 7.32 6.32 2.22
CA GLY A 34 7.52 7.74 2.02
C GLY A 34 8.90 8.17 2.53
N PHE A 35 9.88 8.31 1.64
CA PHE A 35 11.25 8.66 2.03
C PHE A 35 11.74 10.02 1.48
N ASN A 36 10.98 10.68 0.61
CA ASN A 36 11.40 11.97 0.06
C ASN A 36 11.18 13.11 1.08
N PRO A 37 12.25 13.73 1.62
CA PRO A 37 12.12 14.74 2.67
C PRO A 37 11.44 16.03 2.21
N ARG A 38 11.22 16.21 0.91
CA ARG A 38 10.51 17.37 0.35
C ARG A 38 9.00 17.21 0.37
N ILE A 39 8.49 15.97 0.46
CA ILE A 39 7.05 15.67 0.53
C ILE A 39 6.67 15.59 2.00
N LYS A 40 6.23 16.71 2.58
CA LYS A 40 5.99 16.83 4.03
C LYS A 40 4.52 16.75 4.43
N LYS A 41 3.60 16.91 3.49
CA LYS A 41 2.16 16.92 3.73
C LYS A 41 1.38 16.53 2.47
N SER A 42 0.18 16.06 2.68
CA SER A 42 -0.81 15.82 1.62
C SER A 42 -1.20 17.12 0.93
N ILE A 43 -1.38 17.05 -0.37
CA ILE A 43 -1.77 18.19 -1.22
C ILE A 43 -3.01 17.88 -2.08
N GLY A 44 -3.64 16.70 -1.90
CA GLY A 44 -4.77 16.24 -2.69
C GLY A 44 -4.39 15.60 -4.03
N TYR A 45 -3.11 15.28 -4.23
CA TYR A 45 -2.63 14.57 -5.41
C TYR A 45 -2.09 13.20 -5.02
N ILE A 46 -2.76 12.14 -5.45
CA ILE A 46 -2.57 10.77 -4.95
C ILE A 46 -1.12 10.31 -5.05
N LEU A 47 -0.45 10.52 -6.19
CA LEU A 47 0.94 10.10 -6.40
C LEU A 47 1.95 10.78 -5.46
N THR A 48 1.57 11.91 -4.88
CA THR A 48 2.38 12.63 -3.89
C THR A 48 1.97 12.24 -2.48
N ASP A 49 0.67 12.11 -2.24
CA ASP A 49 0.10 11.91 -0.92
C ASP A 49 0.44 10.54 -0.34
N GLU A 50 0.58 9.52 -1.16
CA GLU A 50 1.05 8.19 -0.77
C GLU A 50 2.54 8.15 -0.40
N LYS A 51 3.29 9.21 -0.69
CA LYS A 51 4.75 9.30 -0.51
C LYS A 51 5.20 10.35 0.50
N VAL A 52 4.28 10.81 1.35
CA VAL A 52 4.63 11.74 2.44
C VAL A 52 5.72 11.13 3.31
N THR A 53 6.75 11.93 3.61
CA THR A 53 7.90 11.44 4.37
C THR A 53 7.51 10.93 5.75
N GLY A 54 8.04 9.79 6.13
CA GLY A 54 7.73 9.14 7.41
C GLY A 54 6.40 8.39 7.45
N THR A 55 5.77 8.15 6.29
CA THR A 55 4.61 7.26 6.15
C THR A 55 4.99 5.95 5.48
N VAL A 56 4.15 4.96 5.64
CA VAL A 56 4.16 3.70 4.89
C VAL A 56 2.77 3.52 4.28
N HIS A 57 2.68 2.99 3.08
CA HIS A 57 1.40 2.58 2.52
C HIS A 57 1.42 1.10 2.12
N LEU A 58 0.25 0.50 2.17
CA LEU A 58 -0.03 -0.84 1.70
C LEU A 58 -1.11 -0.75 0.63
N ALA A 59 -0.85 -1.32 -0.55
CA ALA A 59 -1.87 -1.39 -1.58
C ALA A 59 -2.43 -2.80 -1.74
N PHE A 60 -3.70 -2.85 -2.14
CA PHE A 60 -4.41 -4.08 -2.45
C PHE A 60 -4.85 -4.08 -3.90
N GLY A 61 -4.85 -5.26 -4.51
CA GLY A 61 -5.37 -5.50 -5.85
C GLY A 61 -4.29 -5.62 -6.92
N ASN A 62 -4.30 -4.73 -7.90
CA ASN A 62 -3.46 -4.80 -9.10
C ASN A 62 -2.03 -4.30 -8.84
N ASN A 63 -1.03 -5.04 -9.32
CA ASN A 63 0.37 -4.58 -9.34
C ASN A 63 1.08 -4.88 -10.66
N MET A 64 0.33 -5.15 -11.73
CA MET A 64 0.90 -5.46 -13.04
C MET A 64 1.78 -4.32 -13.59
N GLY A 65 1.39 -3.06 -13.33
CA GLY A 65 2.16 -1.88 -13.74
C GLY A 65 3.52 -1.74 -13.07
N TYR A 66 3.74 -2.45 -11.96
CA TYR A 66 5.01 -2.48 -11.22
C TYR A 66 5.80 -3.77 -11.44
N GLY A 67 5.43 -4.57 -12.45
CA GLY A 67 6.08 -5.85 -12.75
C GLY A 67 5.64 -7.01 -11.87
N GLY A 68 4.57 -6.84 -11.10
CA GLY A 68 3.95 -7.91 -10.32
C GLY A 68 3.04 -8.81 -11.15
N THR A 69 2.44 -9.80 -10.49
CA THR A 69 1.57 -10.81 -11.11
C THR A 69 0.12 -10.75 -10.62
N SER A 70 -0.20 -9.81 -9.74
CA SER A 70 -1.55 -9.61 -9.23
C SER A 70 -2.36 -8.76 -10.19
N LYS A 71 -3.36 -9.38 -10.83
CA LYS A 71 -4.28 -8.71 -11.74
C LYS A 71 -5.64 -8.50 -11.07
N SER A 72 -6.09 -7.25 -11.02
CA SER A 72 -7.38 -6.85 -10.47
C SER A 72 -7.85 -5.58 -11.16
N VAL A 73 -9.14 -5.30 -11.09
CA VAL A 73 -9.71 -4.03 -11.54
C VAL A 73 -9.42 -2.89 -10.56
N MET A 74 -8.93 -3.21 -9.37
CA MET A 74 -8.68 -2.27 -8.29
C MET A 74 -7.20 -2.19 -7.94
N HIS A 75 -6.75 -0.98 -7.57
CA HIS A 75 -5.50 -0.73 -6.84
C HIS A 75 -5.79 0.36 -5.81
N TRP A 76 -5.75 0.01 -4.53
CA TRP A 76 -6.05 0.94 -3.44
C TRP A 76 -4.93 1.00 -2.42
N ASP A 77 -4.46 2.23 -2.17
CA ASP A 77 -3.43 2.55 -1.19
C ASP A 77 -4.04 2.95 0.15
N PHE A 78 -3.55 2.33 1.21
CA PHE A 78 -3.88 2.67 2.60
C PHE A 78 -2.64 3.25 3.25
N VAL A 79 -2.61 4.57 3.36
CA VAL A 79 -1.45 5.31 3.86
C VAL A 79 -1.57 5.50 5.37
N THR A 80 -0.50 5.22 6.10
CA THR A 80 -0.45 5.46 7.55
C THR A 80 -0.36 6.96 7.84
N ALA A 81 -0.66 7.34 9.09
CA ALA A 81 -0.23 8.64 9.58
C ALA A 81 1.31 8.75 9.60
N PRO A 82 1.87 9.97 9.52
CA PRO A 82 3.30 10.17 9.74
C PRO A 82 3.76 9.72 11.13
N GLY A 83 5.02 9.34 11.25
CA GLY A 83 5.60 8.94 12.53
C GLY A 83 5.65 7.43 12.76
N VAL A 84 5.51 6.65 11.73
CA VAL A 84 5.62 5.18 11.76
C VAL A 84 7.04 4.75 12.15
N SER A 85 7.15 3.62 12.86
CA SER A 85 8.40 2.89 13.03
C SER A 85 8.33 1.59 12.23
N MET A 86 9.43 1.22 11.59
CA MET A 86 9.51 0.04 10.74
C MET A 86 10.84 -0.66 10.90
N ASP A 87 10.78 -1.97 11.06
CA ASP A 87 11.93 -2.87 11.11
C ASP A 87 11.83 -3.91 10.00
N ALA A 88 12.98 -4.41 9.57
CA ALA A 88 13.06 -5.60 8.76
C ALA A 88 13.68 -6.74 9.57
N GLU A 89 13.09 -7.92 9.50
CA GLU A 89 13.63 -9.12 10.08
C GLU A 89 14.24 -10.02 8.99
N ARG A 90 15.50 -10.37 9.14
CA ARG A 90 16.19 -11.35 8.28
C ARG A 90 15.74 -12.77 8.64
N LYS A 91 15.93 -13.69 7.71
CA LYS A 91 15.63 -15.13 7.92
C LYS A 91 16.36 -15.76 9.10
N ASN A 92 17.48 -15.19 9.51
CA ASN A 92 18.26 -15.64 10.69
C ASN A 92 17.78 -15.01 12.01
N GLY A 93 16.69 -14.21 11.98
CA GLY A 93 16.14 -13.52 13.16
C GLY A 93 16.80 -12.18 13.48
N GLU A 94 17.77 -11.73 12.69
CA GLU A 94 18.39 -10.42 12.87
C GLU A 94 17.40 -9.29 12.51
N ILE A 95 17.23 -8.33 13.42
CA ILE A 95 16.37 -7.16 13.22
C ILE A 95 17.22 -5.99 12.73
N ILE A 96 16.77 -5.38 11.64
CA ILE A 96 17.35 -4.17 11.07
C ILE A 96 16.36 -3.03 11.23
N GLU A 97 16.73 -2.01 11.97
CA GLU A 97 15.94 -0.79 12.07
C GLU A 97 15.99 -0.04 10.73
N ILE A 98 14.82 0.25 10.15
CA ILE A 98 14.68 1.02 8.91
C ILE A 98 14.22 2.44 9.22
N MET A 99 13.22 2.56 10.08
CA MET A 99 12.61 3.85 10.39
C MET A 99 12.14 3.89 11.85
N ARG A 100 12.35 5.02 12.50
CA ARG A 100 11.86 5.32 13.86
C ARG A 100 11.14 6.66 13.88
N LYS A 101 9.89 6.64 14.33
CA LYS A 101 9.03 7.84 14.43
C LYS A 101 9.06 8.69 13.15
N GLY A 102 8.95 8.04 11.99
CA GLY A 102 8.93 8.66 10.67
C GLY A 102 10.29 9.14 10.15
N LYS A 103 11.40 8.84 10.83
CA LYS A 103 12.76 9.18 10.39
C LYS A 103 13.54 7.92 10.05
N PHE A 104 14.22 7.93 8.90
CA PHE A 104 15.15 6.86 8.54
C PHE A 104 16.36 6.83 9.49
N VAL A 105 16.74 5.63 9.84
CA VAL A 105 17.89 5.37 10.71
C VAL A 105 19.17 5.27 9.91
#